data_ee703929ef75c38b571872936921275a
#
_entry.id   ee703929ef75c38b571872936921275a
#
_cell.length_a   1.000
_cell.length_b   1.000
_cell.length_c   1.000
_cell.angle_alpha   90.00
_cell.angle_beta   90.00
_cell.angle_gamma   90.00
#
_symmetry.space_group_name_H-M   'P 1'
#
loop_
_entity.id
_entity.type
_entity.pdbx_description
1 polymer ?
#
loop_
_entity_poly.entity_id
_entity_poly.type
_entity_poly.pdbx_seq_one_letter_code
_entity_poly.pdbx_strand_id
1 'polypeptide(L)'
;MVEQPSARASRQTDNSLPERTDVLVIGAGPAGSSAAAWAARDGHDVLLVDAATFPRDKTCGDGLTPRAVAELDRLGLGDWLRTHTVNRGLRLEGFGQRLELPWPDGSFPTQGSAVPRTELDDRIRRTAVEAGAHMVDGTKAVSVDRDGDRITAVTMRTSSGLRTVACRRLVVADGVRSPLGKILGRTWHRDTAYGVAARAYASSPRSDDPWITSHLELRDPAGTLQPGYGWVFPLGSGEVNIGVGTLATSARPASGSLRPLIDLYAAQRRPEWGLGEVTRVASALLPMGGAVSGIAGRNWALIGDAAACVNPLNGEGIDYGLEGGRLVARVLDSDDLTHLWPTLLRERYGRAFSAARRLAGLLTITQFLPATGPIAMRSRALMTGAVRVMGNLVTDADADLVARAWRTGGRVSMHWDRRPLFA
;
A
#
# COMPACT_ATOMS: atom_id res chain seq x y z
N MET A 1 1.93 2.97 55.18
CA MET A 1 3.09 3.08 54.24
C MET A 1 2.63 2.42 52.92
N VAL A 2 2.24 3.22 51.98
CA VAL A 2 1.76 2.75 50.64
C VAL A 2 2.92 3.03 49.70
N GLU A 3 3.53 1.98 49.15
CA GLU A 3 4.57 2.09 48.12
C GLU A 3 3.96 2.68 46.84
N GLN A 4 4.52 3.78 46.41
CA GLN A 4 4.24 4.35 45.10
C GLN A 4 4.94 3.50 44.01
N PRO A 5 4.27 3.21 42.87
CA PRO A 5 4.94 2.56 41.74
C PRO A 5 5.93 3.54 41.09
N SER A 6 7.16 3.07 40.94
CA SER A 6 8.27 3.80 40.33
C SER A 6 7.92 4.27 38.92
N ALA A 7 8.10 5.57 38.67
CA ALA A 7 8.00 6.19 37.36
C ALA A 7 8.96 5.48 36.39
N ARG A 8 8.41 4.84 35.35
CA ARG A 8 9.19 4.46 34.16
C ARG A 8 9.74 5.74 33.53
N ALA A 9 11.03 5.93 33.64
CA ALA A 9 11.76 7.01 33.00
C ALA A 9 11.43 7.00 31.49
N SER A 10 11.03 8.15 30.97
CA SER A 10 10.94 8.41 29.54
C SER A 10 12.34 8.14 28.93
N ARG A 11 12.50 7.01 28.21
CA ARG A 11 13.69 6.77 27.42
C ARG A 11 13.75 7.87 26.36
N GLN A 12 14.66 8.83 26.54
CA GLN A 12 15.10 9.67 25.44
C GLN A 12 15.47 8.74 24.28
N THR A 13 14.91 8.98 23.11
CA THR A 13 15.24 8.24 21.88
C THR A 13 16.70 8.50 21.59
N ASP A 14 17.55 7.54 21.93
CA ASP A 14 18.95 7.53 21.52
C ASP A 14 18.94 7.37 19.99
N ASN A 15 19.27 8.45 19.27
CA ASN A 15 19.27 8.47 17.80
C ASN A 15 20.58 7.89 17.23
N SER A 16 21.32 7.13 18.03
CA SER A 16 22.54 6.44 17.61
C SER A 16 22.24 5.07 17.03
N LEU A 17 22.93 4.73 15.94
CA LEU A 17 22.86 3.38 15.37
C LEU A 17 23.66 2.41 16.26
N PRO A 18 23.08 1.26 16.63
CA PRO A 18 23.82 0.19 17.31
C PRO A 18 24.80 -0.47 16.33
N GLU A 19 25.82 -1.13 16.87
CA GLU A 19 26.78 -1.88 16.04
C GLU A 19 26.15 -3.15 15.43
N ARG A 20 25.14 -3.70 16.09
CA ARG A 20 24.42 -4.92 15.69
C ARG A 20 22.98 -4.92 16.14
N THR A 21 22.15 -5.69 15.43
CA THR A 21 20.76 -5.97 15.77
C THR A 21 20.38 -7.38 15.29
N ASP A 22 19.34 -7.95 15.85
CA ASP A 22 18.80 -9.22 15.37
C ASP A 22 18.05 -9.02 14.03
N VAL A 23 17.10 -8.11 14.01
CA VAL A 23 16.28 -7.79 12.81
C VAL A 23 16.49 -6.34 12.42
N LEU A 24 17.04 -6.11 11.24
CA LEU A 24 17.16 -4.78 10.65
C LEU A 24 16.03 -4.57 9.65
N VAL A 25 15.21 -3.54 9.85
CA VAL A 25 14.11 -3.15 8.96
C VAL A 25 14.45 -1.83 8.28
N ILE A 26 14.47 -1.82 6.95
CA ILE A 26 14.77 -0.64 6.14
C ILE A 26 13.48 -0.06 5.54
N GLY A 27 13.11 1.14 5.99
CA GLY A 27 11.90 1.86 5.60
C GLY A 27 10.81 1.77 6.67
N ALA A 28 10.42 2.92 7.23
CA ALA A 28 9.41 3.05 8.29
C ALA A 28 8.03 3.51 7.75
N GLY A 29 7.68 3.12 6.52
CA GLY A 29 6.31 3.19 6.02
C GLY A 29 5.43 2.10 6.65
N PRO A 30 4.15 1.97 6.24
CA PRO A 30 3.23 1.00 6.85
C PRO A 30 3.76 -0.44 6.90
N ALA A 31 4.44 -0.89 5.82
CA ALA A 31 4.98 -2.24 5.75
C ALA A 31 6.12 -2.47 6.76
N GLY A 32 7.13 -1.59 6.75
CA GLY A 32 8.29 -1.75 7.63
C GLY A 32 7.95 -1.51 9.09
N SER A 33 7.13 -0.50 9.39
CA SER A 33 6.69 -0.26 10.76
C SER A 33 5.84 -1.40 11.32
N SER A 34 4.97 -2.00 10.47
CA SER A 34 4.24 -3.21 10.84
C SER A 34 5.19 -4.38 11.10
N ALA A 35 6.17 -4.62 10.21
CA ALA A 35 7.15 -5.69 10.41
C ALA A 35 7.95 -5.50 11.70
N ALA A 36 8.42 -4.28 11.96
CA ALA A 36 9.16 -3.96 13.17
C ALA A 36 8.32 -4.16 14.44
N ALA A 37 7.04 -3.74 14.42
CA ALA A 37 6.14 -3.91 15.57
C ALA A 37 5.88 -5.39 15.88
N TRP A 38 5.61 -6.20 14.86
CA TRP A 38 5.36 -7.62 15.05
C TRP A 38 6.63 -8.37 15.47
N ALA A 39 7.77 -8.11 14.84
CA ALA A 39 9.03 -8.72 15.22
C ALA A 39 9.45 -8.36 16.68
N ALA A 40 9.26 -7.11 17.09
CA ALA A 40 9.54 -6.70 18.48
C ALA A 40 8.59 -7.37 19.50
N ARG A 41 7.29 -7.56 19.14
CA ARG A 41 6.33 -8.31 19.96
C ARG A 41 6.68 -9.78 20.09
N ASP A 42 7.29 -10.36 19.03
CA ASP A 42 7.78 -11.75 19.03
C ASP A 42 9.14 -11.91 19.76
N GLY A 43 9.68 -10.80 20.33
CA GLY A 43 10.86 -10.80 21.19
C GLY A 43 12.20 -10.58 20.49
N HIS A 44 12.21 -10.22 19.21
CA HIS A 44 13.43 -9.86 18.49
C HIS A 44 13.98 -8.48 18.91
N ASP A 45 15.31 -8.34 18.91
CA ASP A 45 15.96 -7.03 18.93
C ASP A 45 15.85 -6.39 17.54
N VAL A 46 15.03 -5.33 17.40
CA VAL A 46 14.66 -4.72 16.12
C VAL A 46 15.22 -3.33 15.99
N LEU A 47 15.99 -3.09 14.93
CA LEU A 47 16.34 -1.75 14.46
C LEU A 47 15.49 -1.39 13.24
N LEU A 48 14.68 -0.35 13.35
CA LEU A 48 13.89 0.24 12.25
C LEU A 48 14.55 1.54 11.81
N VAL A 49 14.86 1.66 10.52
CA VAL A 49 15.47 2.89 9.96
C VAL A 49 14.70 3.42 8.76
N ASP A 50 14.68 4.75 8.60
CA ASP A 50 14.11 5.41 7.41
C ASP A 50 15.02 6.53 6.93
N ALA A 51 15.06 6.73 5.61
CA ALA A 51 15.84 7.80 5.00
C ALA A 51 15.26 9.21 5.22
N ALA A 52 13.97 9.28 5.51
CA ALA A 52 13.27 10.53 5.83
C ALA A 52 13.16 10.72 7.34
N THR A 53 13.03 11.99 7.76
CA THR A 53 12.66 12.35 9.13
C THR A 53 11.13 12.42 9.24
N PHE A 54 10.58 11.89 10.31
CA PHE A 54 9.14 11.85 10.57
C PHE A 54 8.65 13.04 11.42
N PRO A 55 7.37 13.49 11.23
CA PRO A 55 6.40 12.98 10.26
C PRO A 55 6.77 13.39 8.82
N ARG A 56 6.51 12.49 7.84
CA ARG A 56 6.84 12.73 6.44
C ARG A 56 5.64 12.52 5.52
N ASP A 57 5.60 13.25 4.43
CA ASP A 57 4.63 13.03 3.36
C ASP A 57 5.01 11.84 2.46
N LYS A 58 4.00 11.20 1.90
CA LYS A 58 4.13 10.13 0.90
C LYS A 58 2.93 10.21 -0.04
N THR A 59 3.18 10.23 -1.34
CA THR A 59 2.10 10.24 -2.35
C THR A 59 1.16 9.05 -2.15
N CYS A 60 -0.12 9.35 -1.85
CA CYS A 60 -1.18 8.39 -1.56
C CYS A 60 -2.54 9.06 -1.67
N GLY A 61 -3.60 8.30 -1.91
CA GLY A 61 -4.99 8.77 -1.76
C GLY A 61 -5.46 8.84 -0.31
N ASP A 62 -4.65 8.37 0.66
CA ASP A 62 -4.94 8.36 2.10
C ASP A 62 -6.14 7.49 2.51
N GLY A 63 -6.89 6.93 1.55
CA GLY A 63 -8.02 6.06 1.79
C GLY A 63 -7.59 4.70 2.35
N LEU A 64 -8.36 4.19 3.30
CA LEU A 64 -8.18 2.92 3.96
C LEU A 64 -9.43 2.06 3.73
N THR A 65 -9.29 0.95 3.01
CA THR A 65 -10.38 -0.01 2.82
C THR A 65 -10.64 -0.81 4.10
N PRO A 66 -11.75 -1.55 4.19
CA PRO A 66 -12.02 -2.48 5.29
C PRO A 66 -10.86 -3.43 5.62
N ARG A 67 -10.09 -3.84 4.61
CA ARG A 67 -8.94 -4.71 4.81
C ARG A 67 -7.80 -3.98 5.53
N ALA A 68 -7.52 -2.73 5.17
CA ALA A 68 -6.52 -1.91 5.87
C ALA A 68 -6.96 -1.62 7.31
N VAL A 69 -8.25 -1.31 7.53
CA VAL A 69 -8.83 -1.13 8.86
C VAL A 69 -8.63 -2.38 9.73
N ALA A 70 -8.89 -3.58 9.19
CA ALA A 70 -8.69 -4.83 9.91
C ALA A 70 -7.22 -5.09 10.28
N GLU A 71 -6.26 -4.75 9.43
CA GLU A 71 -4.84 -4.90 9.76
C GLU A 71 -4.38 -3.87 10.80
N LEU A 72 -4.89 -2.63 10.74
CA LEU A 72 -4.62 -1.62 11.78
C LEU A 72 -5.22 -2.02 13.12
N ASP A 73 -6.42 -2.60 13.15
CA ASP A 73 -7.05 -3.11 14.37
C ASP A 73 -6.21 -4.25 14.99
N ARG A 74 -5.73 -5.21 14.18
CA ARG A 74 -4.80 -6.27 14.62
C ARG A 74 -3.50 -5.71 15.19
N LEU A 75 -3.02 -4.59 14.64
CA LEU A 75 -1.83 -3.91 15.14
C LEU A 75 -2.09 -3.16 16.45
N GLY A 76 -3.36 -3.06 16.89
CA GLY A 76 -3.78 -2.36 18.11
C GLY A 76 -4.11 -0.88 17.88
N LEU A 77 -4.37 -0.50 16.66
CA LEU A 77 -4.68 0.89 16.26
C LEU A 77 -6.18 1.14 15.99
N GLY A 78 -7.06 0.19 16.31
CA GLY A 78 -8.50 0.31 16.06
C GLY A 78 -9.12 1.51 16.76
N ASP A 79 -8.84 1.69 18.07
CA ASP A 79 -9.39 2.82 18.85
C ASP A 79 -8.90 4.17 18.32
N TRP A 80 -7.62 4.27 18.01
CA TRP A 80 -7.06 5.46 17.40
C TRP A 80 -7.69 5.76 16.03
N LEU A 81 -7.87 4.74 15.19
CA LEU A 81 -8.47 4.93 13.86
C LEU A 81 -9.93 5.42 13.95
N ARG A 82 -10.69 5.03 14.98
CA ARG A 82 -12.06 5.50 15.22
C ARG A 82 -12.16 6.98 15.57
N THR A 83 -11.07 7.65 15.91
CA THR A 83 -11.04 9.12 16.09
C THR A 83 -10.93 9.90 14.77
N HIS A 84 -10.75 9.18 13.65
CA HIS A 84 -10.63 9.74 12.31
C HIS A 84 -11.90 9.56 11.49
N THR A 85 -11.89 10.10 10.26
CA THR A 85 -12.99 9.94 9.32
C THR A 85 -13.32 8.48 9.07
N VAL A 86 -14.59 8.14 9.25
CA VAL A 86 -15.14 6.83 8.90
C VAL A 86 -15.91 6.95 7.60
N ASN A 87 -15.56 6.17 6.59
CA ASN A 87 -16.34 6.06 5.38
C ASN A 87 -17.19 4.78 5.36
N ARG A 88 -18.41 4.89 4.84
CA ARG A 88 -19.40 3.81 4.79
C ARG A 88 -19.27 2.94 3.53
N GLY A 89 -18.54 3.42 2.53
CA GLY A 89 -18.42 2.74 1.24
C GLY A 89 -17.89 3.64 0.15
N LEU A 90 -18.09 3.18 -1.08
CA LEU A 90 -17.74 3.93 -2.29
C LEU A 90 -18.95 4.60 -2.93
N ARG A 91 -18.76 5.84 -3.33
CA ARG A 91 -19.60 6.51 -4.32
C ARG A 91 -18.90 6.40 -5.66
N LEU A 92 -19.52 5.71 -6.60
CA LEU A 92 -19.03 5.54 -7.96
C LEU A 92 -19.82 6.44 -8.91
N GLU A 93 -19.11 7.21 -9.71
CA GLU A 93 -19.71 8.11 -10.70
C GLU A 93 -19.09 7.87 -12.07
N GLY A 94 -19.95 7.91 -13.09
CA GLY A 94 -19.53 7.74 -14.48
C GLY A 94 -20.65 7.20 -15.36
N PHE A 95 -20.52 7.41 -16.66
CA PHE A 95 -21.48 6.94 -17.67
C PHE A 95 -22.91 7.38 -17.39
N GLY A 96 -23.09 8.61 -16.85
CA GLY A 96 -24.38 9.18 -16.48
C GLY A 96 -25.05 8.51 -15.27
N GLN A 97 -24.32 7.71 -14.50
CA GLN A 97 -24.82 7.03 -13.31
C GLN A 97 -24.04 7.46 -12.07
N ARG A 98 -24.71 7.39 -10.91
CA ARG A 98 -24.14 7.55 -9.58
C ARG A 98 -24.65 6.43 -8.69
N LEU A 99 -23.75 5.70 -8.08
CA LEU A 99 -24.04 4.58 -7.19
C LEU A 99 -23.32 4.77 -5.86
N GLU A 100 -24.07 4.72 -4.76
CA GLU A 100 -23.51 4.62 -3.42
C GLU A 100 -23.58 3.16 -2.97
N LEU A 101 -22.43 2.56 -2.80
CA LEU A 101 -22.25 1.15 -2.47
C LEU A 101 -21.60 1.04 -1.09
N PRO A 102 -22.35 0.65 -0.05
CA PRO A 102 -21.79 0.34 1.25
C PRO A 102 -20.68 -0.71 1.11
N TRP A 103 -19.71 -0.65 2.01
CA TRP A 103 -18.74 -1.75 2.09
C TRP A 103 -19.49 -3.07 2.30
N PRO A 104 -19.16 -4.10 1.53
CA PRO A 104 -19.90 -5.37 1.58
C PRO A 104 -19.67 -6.08 2.90
N ASP A 105 -20.69 -6.76 3.39
CA ASP A 105 -20.56 -7.71 4.49
C ASP A 105 -19.61 -8.86 4.10
N GLY A 106 -18.90 -9.39 5.09
CA GLY A 106 -17.96 -10.49 4.88
C GLY A 106 -16.96 -10.62 6.04
N SER A 107 -15.76 -11.04 5.70
CA SER A 107 -14.68 -11.30 6.67
C SER A 107 -13.99 -10.03 7.20
N PHE A 108 -14.30 -8.86 6.64
CA PHE A 108 -13.71 -7.57 7.02
C PHE A 108 -14.74 -6.64 7.64
N PRO A 109 -14.33 -5.58 8.36
CA PRO A 109 -15.25 -4.55 8.84
C PRO A 109 -16.07 -3.94 7.68
N THR A 110 -17.28 -3.46 8.00
CA THR A 110 -18.17 -2.79 7.03
C THR A 110 -17.93 -1.28 6.95
N GLN A 111 -16.72 -0.85 7.29
CA GLN A 111 -16.30 0.54 7.25
C GLN A 111 -14.85 0.67 6.79
N GLY A 112 -14.57 1.78 6.13
CA GLY A 112 -13.23 2.24 5.81
C GLY A 112 -12.88 3.51 6.58
N SER A 113 -11.74 4.10 6.27
CA SER A 113 -11.29 5.37 6.84
C SER A 113 -10.52 6.18 5.79
N ALA A 114 -10.09 7.38 6.15
CA ALA A 114 -9.12 8.14 5.40
C ALA A 114 -8.25 8.92 6.39
N VAL A 115 -6.93 8.76 6.29
CA VAL A 115 -5.97 9.38 7.19
C VAL A 115 -4.75 9.85 6.40
N PRO A 116 -4.35 11.13 6.50
CA PRO A 116 -3.14 11.64 5.86
C PRO A 116 -1.90 10.81 6.21
N ARG A 117 -1.08 10.51 5.20
CA ARG A 117 0.13 9.68 5.38
C ARG A 117 1.13 10.25 6.37
N THR A 118 1.15 11.57 6.56
CA THR A 118 1.96 12.20 7.60
C THR A 118 1.58 11.74 9.01
N GLU A 119 0.31 11.50 9.24
CA GLU A 119 -0.22 11.04 10.51
C GLU A 119 -0.22 9.51 10.62
N LEU A 120 -0.75 8.83 9.60
CA LEU A 120 -0.85 7.37 9.59
C LEU A 120 0.52 6.70 9.74
N ASP A 121 1.50 7.10 8.92
CA ASP A 121 2.82 6.48 8.94
C ASP A 121 3.54 6.75 10.28
N ASP A 122 3.42 7.97 10.82
CA ASP A 122 4.01 8.31 12.12
C ASP A 122 3.35 7.51 13.25
N ARG A 123 2.04 7.30 13.22
CA ARG A 123 1.34 6.50 14.24
C ARG A 123 1.77 5.04 14.19
N ILE A 124 1.83 4.41 12.99
CA ILE A 124 2.27 3.02 12.87
C ILE A 124 3.72 2.87 13.33
N ARG A 125 4.60 3.81 12.95
CA ARG A 125 6.00 3.85 13.39
C ARG A 125 6.12 3.92 14.93
N ARG A 126 5.35 4.81 15.56
CA ARG A 126 5.32 4.89 17.05
C ARG A 126 4.86 3.60 17.67
N THR A 127 3.91 2.90 17.09
CA THR A 127 3.47 1.58 17.55
C THR A 127 4.61 0.55 17.51
N ALA A 128 5.50 0.62 16.51
CA ALA A 128 6.68 -0.22 16.49
C ALA A 128 7.65 0.11 17.65
N VAL A 129 7.86 1.39 17.94
CA VAL A 129 8.68 1.84 19.07
C VAL A 129 8.04 1.45 20.41
N GLU A 130 6.73 1.62 20.55
CA GLU A 130 5.96 1.19 21.74
C GLU A 130 6.05 -0.33 21.95
N ALA A 131 6.18 -1.11 20.88
CA ALA A 131 6.41 -2.55 20.93
C ALA A 131 7.85 -2.97 21.29
N GLY A 132 8.79 -2.01 21.29
CA GLY A 132 10.19 -2.24 21.67
C GLY A 132 11.20 -2.09 20.54
N ALA A 133 10.79 -1.76 19.31
CA ALA A 133 11.74 -1.51 18.22
C ALA A 133 12.53 -0.21 18.47
N HIS A 134 13.84 -0.26 18.21
CA HIS A 134 14.68 0.95 18.16
C HIS A 134 14.50 1.63 16.80
N MET A 135 14.11 2.91 16.78
CA MET A 135 13.88 3.67 15.54
C MET A 135 14.92 4.75 15.35
N VAL A 136 15.54 4.79 14.15
CA VAL A 136 16.46 5.86 13.73
C VAL A 136 16.01 6.37 12.36
N ASP A 137 15.61 7.63 12.27
CA ASP A 137 15.24 8.30 11.03
C ASP A 137 16.41 9.10 10.42
N GLY A 138 16.20 9.74 9.24
CA GLY A 138 17.25 10.45 8.53
C GLY A 138 18.42 9.54 8.09
N THR A 139 18.21 8.22 8.04
CA THR A 139 19.24 7.20 7.85
C THR A 139 18.95 6.34 6.63
N LYS A 140 19.82 6.42 5.61
CA LYS A 140 19.63 5.77 4.32
C LYS A 140 20.56 4.58 4.13
N ALA A 141 20.02 3.38 3.93
CA ALA A 141 20.80 2.21 3.52
C ALA A 141 21.39 2.41 2.12
N VAL A 142 22.68 2.09 1.96
CA VAL A 142 23.43 2.36 0.72
C VAL A 142 24.17 1.13 0.17
N SER A 143 24.53 0.17 1.00
CA SER A 143 25.15 -1.10 0.57
C SER A 143 24.94 -2.19 1.60
N VAL A 144 25.25 -3.42 1.21
CA VAL A 144 25.21 -4.60 2.07
C VAL A 144 26.54 -5.34 2.02
N ASP A 145 26.94 -5.91 3.15
CA ASP A 145 28.04 -6.86 3.23
C ASP A 145 27.47 -8.28 3.21
N ARG A 146 28.19 -9.22 2.59
CA ARG A 146 27.73 -10.58 2.40
C ARG A 146 28.82 -11.58 2.82
N ASP A 147 28.36 -12.71 3.35
CA ASP A 147 29.14 -13.93 3.47
C ASP A 147 28.38 -15.04 2.72
N GLY A 148 28.87 -15.40 1.56
CA GLY A 148 28.16 -16.27 0.63
C GLY A 148 26.79 -15.69 0.22
N ASP A 149 25.74 -16.41 0.55
CA ASP A 149 24.34 -16.06 0.26
C ASP A 149 23.64 -15.28 1.40
N ARG A 150 24.36 -15.04 2.53
CA ARG A 150 23.82 -14.33 3.69
C ARG A 150 24.26 -12.87 3.69
N ILE A 151 23.33 -11.98 4.05
CA ILE A 151 23.65 -10.61 4.40
C ILE A 151 24.14 -10.59 5.84
N THR A 152 25.34 -10.04 6.07
CA THR A 152 25.95 -9.94 7.40
C THR A 152 25.82 -8.57 8.01
N ALA A 153 25.82 -7.52 7.17
CA ALA A 153 25.67 -6.14 7.62
C ALA A 153 25.08 -5.23 6.54
N VAL A 154 24.62 -4.08 6.95
CA VAL A 154 24.14 -3.00 6.06
C VAL A 154 24.88 -1.73 6.39
N THR A 155 25.50 -1.09 5.38
CA THR A 155 26.07 0.24 5.50
C THR A 155 25.01 1.29 5.24
N MET A 156 24.90 2.24 6.13
CA MET A 156 23.92 3.32 6.12
C MET A 156 24.61 4.68 6.11
N ARG A 157 24.01 5.62 5.40
CA ARG A 157 24.41 7.03 5.41
C ARG A 157 23.55 7.78 6.40
N THR A 158 24.22 8.39 7.39
CA THR A 158 23.64 9.29 8.39
C THR A 158 24.13 10.71 8.16
N SER A 159 23.66 11.67 8.94
CA SER A 159 24.19 13.04 8.97
C SER A 159 25.66 13.11 9.38
N SER A 160 26.15 12.15 10.17
CA SER A 160 27.54 12.08 10.67
C SER A 160 28.47 11.23 9.80
N GLY A 161 28.01 10.70 8.66
CA GLY A 161 28.79 9.88 7.74
C GLY A 161 28.25 8.46 7.57
N LEU A 162 29.10 7.55 7.11
CA LEU A 162 28.75 6.15 6.92
C LEU A 162 28.87 5.38 8.25
N ARG A 163 27.90 4.52 8.50
CA ARG A 163 27.86 3.57 9.62
C ARG A 163 27.40 2.23 9.13
N THR A 164 28.01 1.16 9.63
CA THR A 164 27.67 -0.22 9.30
C THR A 164 27.06 -0.89 10.53
N VAL A 165 25.92 -1.55 10.32
CA VAL A 165 25.20 -2.30 11.36
C VAL A 165 25.14 -3.76 10.93
N ALA A 166 25.65 -4.65 11.78
CA ALA A 166 25.53 -6.09 11.59
C ALA A 166 24.10 -6.55 11.89
N CYS A 167 23.57 -7.51 11.12
CA CYS A 167 22.23 -8.03 11.34
C CYS A 167 22.12 -9.52 11.04
N ARG A 168 21.29 -10.23 11.83
CA ARG A 168 20.97 -11.64 11.57
C ARG A 168 19.91 -11.74 10.46
N ARG A 169 18.95 -10.85 10.42
CA ARG A 169 17.84 -10.77 9.46
C ARG A 169 17.70 -9.37 8.90
N LEU A 170 17.35 -9.29 7.62
CA LEU A 170 17.13 -8.02 6.94
C LEU A 170 15.72 -8.00 6.31
N VAL A 171 14.90 -7.03 6.68
CA VAL A 171 13.60 -6.76 6.05
C VAL A 171 13.68 -5.45 5.29
N VAL A 172 13.39 -5.48 3.98
CA VAL A 172 13.50 -4.31 3.10
C VAL A 172 12.11 -3.84 2.71
N ALA A 173 11.73 -2.67 3.22
CA ALA A 173 10.45 -1.99 3.00
C ALA A 173 10.64 -0.57 2.42
N ASP A 174 11.65 -0.39 1.57
CA ASP A 174 12.12 0.90 1.05
C ASP A 174 11.30 1.43 -0.15
N GLY A 175 10.08 0.92 -0.31
CA GLY A 175 9.04 1.43 -1.19
C GLY A 175 9.25 1.11 -2.67
N VAL A 176 8.51 1.81 -3.55
CA VAL A 176 8.45 1.51 -4.99
C VAL A 176 9.79 1.55 -5.69
N ARG A 177 10.65 2.51 -5.34
CA ARG A 177 11.99 2.65 -5.95
C ARG A 177 12.96 1.60 -5.49
N SER A 178 12.80 1.13 -4.28
CA SER A 178 13.56 0.08 -3.60
C SER A 178 15.06 0.08 -3.98
N PRO A 179 15.81 1.11 -3.59
CA PRO A 179 17.22 1.18 -3.93
C PRO A 179 18.02 0.02 -3.33
N LEU A 180 17.72 -0.36 -2.08
CA LEU A 180 18.38 -1.50 -1.46
C LEU A 180 17.92 -2.82 -2.08
N GLY A 181 16.62 -2.95 -2.40
CA GLY A 181 16.12 -4.12 -3.12
C GLY A 181 16.81 -4.33 -4.46
N LYS A 182 17.14 -3.25 -5.21
CA LYS A 182 17.92 -3.35 -6.45
C LYS A 182 19.34 -3.86 -6.21
N ILE A 183 19.99 -3.43 -5.15
CA ILE A 183 21.31 -3.93 -4.74
C ILE A 183 21.25 -5.42 -4.40
N LEU A 184 20.13 -5.88 -3.85
CA LEU A 184 19.85 -7.28 -3.55
C LEU A 184 19.44 -8.12 -4.76
N GLY A 185 19.23 -7.51 -5.92
CA GLY A 185 18.88 -8.21 -7.17
C GLY A 185 17.40 -8.09 -7.57
N ARG A 186 16.61 -7.25 -6.85
CA ARG A 186 15.21 -7.00 -7.23
C ARG A 186 15.09 -6.51 -8.67
N THR A 187 14.23 -7.16 -9.45
CA THR A 187 13.85 -6.73 -10.79
C THR A 187 12.34 -6.49 -10.86
N TRP A 188 11.95 -5.27 -11.27
CA TRP A 188 10.55 -4.93 -11.50
C TRP A 188 10.19 -5.17 -12.96
N HIS A 189 9.13 -5.95 -13.20
CA HIS A 189 8.64 -6.34 -14.51
C HIS A 189 7.46 -5.46 -14.93
N ARG A 190 7.64 -4.71 -16.03
CA ARG A 190 6.62 -3.80 -16.59
C ARG A 190 5.87 -4.37 -17.79
N ASP A 191 6.05 -5.65 -18.08
CA ASP A 191 5.29 -6.40 -19.10
C ASP A 191 3.85 -6.70 -18.68
N THR A 192 3.53 -6.49 -17.40
CA THR A 192 2.17 -6.50 -16.84
C THR A 192 1.69 -5.08 -16.53
N ALA A 193 0.42 -4.93 -16.12
CA ALA A 193 -0.12 -3.63 -15.72
C ALA A 193 0.61 -3.07 -14.50
N TYR A 194 0.90 -1.78 -14.55
CA TYR A 194 1.38 -0.97 -13.44
C TYR A 194 0.59 0.34 -13.37
N GLY A 195 0.55 0.97 -12.21
CA GLY A 195 -0.15 2.24 -12.03
C GLY A 195 0.76 3.45 -12.04
N VAL A 196 0.19 4.57 -12.44
CA VAL A 196 0.74 5.91 -12.25
C VAL A 196 -0.35 6.75 -11.63
N ALA A 197 -0.05 7.44 -10.53
CA ALA A 197 -1.03 8.26 -9.82
C ALA A 197 -0.47 9.64 -9.49
N ALA A 198 -1.35 10.64 -9.48
CA ALA A 198 -1.07 11.96 -8.93
C ALA A 198 -2.16 12.29 -7.91
N ARG A 199 -1.75 12.90 -6.79
CA ARG A 199 -2.68 13.38 -5.77
C ARG A 199 -2.34 14.79 -5.33
N ALA A 200 -3.35 15.45 -4.78
CA ALA A 200 -3.26 16.76 -4.17
C ALA A 200 -4.22 16.84 -2.98
N TYR A 201 -4.19 17.96 -2.28
CA TYR A 201 -5.16 18.30 -1.25
C TYR A 201 -5.85 19.61 -1.61
N ALA A 202 -7.11 19.74 -1.20
CA ALA A 202 -7.86 20.96 -1.30
C ALA A 202 -8.79 21.11 -0.09
N SER A 203 -9.07 22.34 0.34
CA SER A 203 -10.15 22.57 1.28
C SER A 203 -11.50 22.26 0.65
N SER A 204 -12.44 21.74 1.44
CA SER A 204 -13.81 21.44 0.98
C SER A 204 -14.79 21.48 2.13
N PRO A 205 -15.95 22.13 1.95
CA PRO A 205 -17.04 22.05 2.93
C PRO A 205 -17.65 20.64 3.05
N ARG A 206 -17.28 19.72 2.15
CA ARG A 206 -17.71 18.30 2.16
C ARG A 206 -16.63 17.36 2.67
N SER A 207 -15.70 17.84 3.48
CA SER A 207 -14.65 17.04 4.08
C SER A 207 -15.15 15.92 5.00
N ASP A 208 -16.42 16.00 5.45
CA ASP A 208 -17.09 15.03 6.32
C ASP A 208 -18.03 14.09 5.54
N ASP A 209 -18.03 14.13 4.20
CA ASP A 209 -18.89 13.25 3.38
C ASP A 209 -18.54 11.78 3.73
N PRO A 210 -19.54 10.94 4.07
CA PRO A 210 -19.29 9.57 4.53
C PRO A 210 -18.94 8.59 3.41
N TRP A 211 -18.73 9.07 2.19
CA TRP A 211 -18.40 8.25 1.02
C TRP A 211 -17.07 8.67 0.42
N ILE A 212 -16.18 7.72 0.19
CA ILE A 212 -15.07 7.97 -0.71
C ILE A 212 -15.58 7.89 -2.14
N THR A 213 -15.28 8.93 -2.93
CA THR A 213 -15.83 9.05 -4.28
C THR A 213 -14.80 8.69 -5.33
N SER A 214 -15.21 7.87 -6.31
CA SER A 214 -14.39 7.48 -7.45
C SER A 214 -15.14 7.76 -8.77
N HIS A 215 -14.50 8.50 -9.67
CA HIS A 215 -15.04 8.87 -10.98
C HIS A 215 -14.40 8.00 -12.06
N LEU A 216 -15.21 7.14 -12.67
CA LEU A 216 -14.76 6.13 -13.63
C LEU A 216 -14.57 6.66 -15.06
N GLU A 217 -15.09 7.84 -15.37
CA GLU A 217 -14.85 8.53 -16.64
C GLU A 217 -13.76 9.60 -16.49
N LEU A 218 -12.53 9.16 -16.32
CA LEU A 218 -11.39 10.07 -16.29
C LEU A 218 -10.99 10.41 -17.74
N ARG A 219 -11.17 11.67 -18.15
CA ARG A 219 -10.81 12.14 -19.48
C ARG A 219 -9.64 13.10 -19.43
N ASP A 220 -8.72 12.96 -20.39
CA ASP A 220 -7.62 13.90 -20.57
C ASP A 220 -8.11 15.22 -21.23
N PRO A 221 -7.24 16.25 -21.37
CA PRO A 221 -7.62 17.50 -22.02
C PRO A 221 -8.09 17.37 -23.46
N ALA A 222 -7.74 16.30 -24.17
CA ALA A 222 -8.21 15.99 -25.51
C ALA A 222 -9.56 15.26 -25.50
N GLY A 223 -10.15 14.99 -24.32
CA GLY A 223 -11.42 14.27 -24.17
C GLY A 223 -11.29 12.75 -24.22
N THR A 224 -10.07 12.21 -24.35
CA THR A 224 -9.84 10.76 -24.41
C THR A 224 -10.02 10.13 -23.04
N LEU A 225 -10.84 9.07 -22.98
CA LEU A 225 -11.05 8.30 -21.76
C LEU A 225 -9.76 7.56 -21.37
N GLN A 226 -9.31 7.81 -20.15
CA GLN A 226 -8.10 7.19 -19.60
C GLN A 226 -8.41 5.87 -18.89
N PRO A 227 -7.51 4.87 -18.94
CA PRO A 227 -7.67 3.60 -18.26
C PRO A 227 -7.40 3.75 -16.74
N GLY A 228 -8.36 4.31 -16.02
CA GLY A 228 -8.19 4.61 -14.62
C GLY A 228 -9.38 5.32 -14.03
N TYR A 229 -9.17 6.03 -12.94
CA TYR A 229 -10.22 6.79 -12.26
C TYR A 229 -9.65 8.01 -11.55
N GLY A 230 -10.53 9.01 -11.34
CA GLY A 230 -10.29 10.10 -10.42
C GLY A 230 -10.93 9.84 -9.06
N TRP A 231 -10.40 10.40 -8.00
CA TRP A 231 -10.98 10.26 -6.67
C TRP A 231 -11.06 11.58 -5.91
N VAL A 232 -12.03 11.65 -4.98
CA VAL A 232 -12.11 12.64 -3.91
C VAL A 232 -12.40 11.90 -2.61
N PHE A 233 -11.46 11.92 -1.67
CA PHE A 233 -11.56 11.22 -0.40
C PHE A 233 -11.61 12.25 0.74
N PRO A 234 -12.74 12.35 1.46
CA PRO A 234 -12.89 13.20 2.63
C PRO A 234 -11.95 12.81 3.76
N LEU A 235 -11.34 13.81 4.41
CA LEU A 235 -10.38 13.60 5.50
C LEU A 235 -10.92 14.05 6.87
N GLY A 236 -12.13 14.64 6.93
CA GLY A 236 -12.77 15.06 8.19
C GLY A 236 -12.18 16.31 8.85
N SER A 237 -11.19 16.96 8.21
CA SER A 237 -10.44 18.08 8.79
C SER A 237 -10.59 19.39 8.00
N GLY A 238 -11.68 19.53 7.24
CA GLY A 238 -11.86 20.66 6.30
C GLY A 238 -11.15 20.43 4.97
N GLU A 239 -10.38 19.36 4.81
CA GLU A 239 -9.65 19.00 3.59
C GLU A 239 -10.17 17.71 2.97
N VAL A 240 -9.93 17.57 1.66
CA VAL A 240 -10.08 16.33 0.90
C VAL A 240 -8.78 15.99 0.20
N ASN A 241 -8.48 14.69 0.06
CA ASN A 241 -7.48 14.19 -0.86
C ASN A 241 -8.13 14.01 -2.23
N ILE A 242 -7.61 14.69 -3.24
CA ILE A 242 -8.09 14.60 -4.63
C ILE A 242 -6.98 14.05 -5.52
N GLY A 243 -7.31 13.17 -6.43
CA GLY A 243 -6.29 12.63 -7.30
C GLY A 243 -6.82 11.90 -8.51
N VAL A 244 -5.89 11.45 -9.33
CA VAL A 244 -6.11 10.67 -10.54
C VAL A 244 -5.12 9.53 -10.60
N GLY A 245 -5.58 8.36 -11.03
CA GLY A 245 -4.75 7.19 -11.26
C GLY A 245 -5.02 6.58 -12.62
N THR A 246 -3.98 6.17 -13.33
CA THR A 246 -4.10 5.49 -14.61
C THR A 246 -3.29 4.20 -14.61
N LEU A 247 -3.79 3.21 -15.33
CA LEU A 247 -3.08 1.97 -15.61
C LEU A 247 -2.25 2.12 -16.89
N ALA A 248 -1.09 1.46 -16.89
CA ALA A 248 -0.20 1.40 -18.04
C ALA A 248 0.39 0.01 -18.18
N THR A 249 0.88 -0.29 -19.38
CA THR A 249 1.69 -1.49 -19.68
C THR A 249 2.88 -1.08 -20.54
N SER A 250 3.85 -1.96 -20.77
CA SER A 250 4.93 -1.69 -21.72
C SER A 250 4.43 -1.44 -23.15
N ALA A 251 3.32 -2.09 -23.55
CA ALA A 251 2.68 -1.90 -24.86
C ALA A 251 1.82 -0.63 -24.92
N ARG A 252 1.33 -0.16 -23.80
CA ARG A 252 0.51 1.06 -23.64
C ARG A 252 1.04 1.84 -22.43
N PRO A 253 2.19 2.49 -22.58
CA PRO A 253 2.83 3.22 -21.50
C PRO A 253 2.00 4.44 -21.09
N ALA A 254 2.14 4.86 -19.84
CA ALA A 254 1.54 6.10 -19.37
C ALA A 254 2.10 7.28 -20.18
N SER A 255 1.22 8.13 -20.69
CA SER A 255 1.60 9.30 -21.47
C SER A 255 1.92 10.48 -20.56
N GLY A 256 3.18 10.91 -20.53
CA GLY A 256 3.59 12.20 -19.99
C GLY A 256 3.33 12.43 -18.51
N SER A 257 3.16 13.71 -18.15
CA SER A 257 2.89 14.16 -16.79
C SER A 257 1.40 14.04 -16.46
N LEU A 258 1.07 13.56 -15.25
CA LEU A 258 -0.31 13.56 -14.74
C LEU A 258 -0.76 14.93 -14.24
N ARG A 259 0.11 15.95 -14.26
CA ARG A 259 -0.23 17.29 -13.76
C ARG A 259 -1.42 17.92 -14.51
N PRO A 260 -1.45 17.95 -15.86
CA PRO A 260 -2.60 18.50 -16.57
C PRO A 260 -3.91 17.72 -16.30
N LEU A 261 -3.80 16.40 -16.09
CA LEU A 261 -4.94 15.54 -15.81
C LEU A 261 -5.57 15.82 -14.44
N ILE A 262 -4.74 15.95 -13.40
CA ILE A 262 -5.26 16.28 -12.05
C ILE A 262 -5.79 17.71 -11.97
N ASP A 263 -5.16 18.67 -12.65
CA ASP A 263 -5.64 20.06 -12.69
C ASP A 263 -7.01 20.15 -13.38
N LEU A 264 -7.19 19.45 -14.50
CA LEU A 264 -8.48 19.36 -15.20
C LEU A 264 -9.54 18.68 -14.32
N TYR A 265 -9.18 17.55 -13.71
CA TYR A 265 -10.07 16.80 -12.84
C TYR A 265 -10.52 17.65 -11.64
N ALA A 266 -9.60 18.34 -10.98
CA ALA A 266 -9.93 19.23 -9.86
C ALA A 266 -10.84 20.38 -10.29
N ALA A 267 -10.59 20.99 -11.45
CA ALA A 267 -11.46 22.04 -12.01
C ALA A 267 -12.90 21.53 -12.24
N GLN A 268 -13.05 20.30 -12.77
CA GLN A 268 -14.35 19.66 -13.00
C GLN A 268 -15.10 19.34 -11.70
N ARG A 269 -14.36 18.97 -10.62
CA ARG A 269 -14.98 18.62 -9.32
C ARG A 269 -15.22 19.82 -8.42
N ARG A 270 -14.60 20.96 -8.72
CA ARG A 270 -14.72 22.18 -7.89
C ARG A 270 -16.14 22.62 -7.60
N PRO A 271 -17.07 22.70 -8.57
CA PRO A 271 -18.44 23.13 -8.28
C PRO A 271 -19.18 22.18 -7.33
N GLU A 272 -19.01 20.88 -7.48
CA GLU A 272 -19.71 19.88 -6.67
C GLU A 272 -19.15 19.79 -5.25
N TRP A 273 -17.83 19.88 -5.10
CA TRP A 273 -17.14 19.69 -3.83
C TRP A 273 -16.79 20.99 -3.11
N GLY A 274 -17.05 22.16 -3.74
CA GLY A 274 -16.62 23.45 -3.19
C GLY A 274 -15.11 23.53 -2.97
N LEU A 275 -14.31 22.96 -3.91
CA LEU A 275 -12.87 22.86 -3.74
C LEU A 275 -12.20 24.23 -3.74
N GLY A 276 -11.37 24.48 -2.75
CA GLY A 276 -10.44 25.58 -2.72
C GLY A 276 -9.25 25.39 -3.66
N GLU A 277 -8.14 26.04 -3.34
CA GLU A 277 -6.89 25.87 -4.09
C GLU A 277 -6.33 24.44 -3.91
N VAL A 278 -5.81 23.90 -5.02
CA VAL A 278 -5.20 22.58 -5.04
C VAL A 278 -3.72 22.72 -4.66
N THR A 279 -3.33 22.05 -3.59
CA THR A 279 -1.99 22.15 -2.99
C THR A 279 -1.28 20.80 -2.92
N ARG A 280 0.02 20.81 -2.64
CA ARG A 280 0.82 19.60 -2.36
C ARG A 280 0.70 18.50 -3.43
N VAL A 281 0.67 18.90 -4.72
CA VAL A 281 0.57 17.96 -5.83
C VAL A 281 1.82 17.08 -5.90
N ALA A 282 1.63 15.77 -5.89
CA ALA A 282 2.72 14.79 -5.97
C ALA A 282 2.28 13.58 -6.80
N SER A 283 3.24 12.94 -7.48
CA SER A 283 3.00 11.77 -8.32
C SER A 283 3.85 10.59 -7.89
N ALA A 284 3.33 9.38 -8.11
CA ALA A 284 4.04 8.14 -7.82
C ALA A 284 3.74 7.06 -8.87
N LEU A 285 4.72 6.17 -9.04
CA LEU A 285 4.53 4.88 -9.71
C LEU A 285 3.99 3.87 -8.69
N LEU A 286 3.18 2.92 -9.17
CA LEU A 286 2.60 1.86 -8.36
C LEU A 286 3.03 0.50 -8.93
N PRO A 287 3.91 -0.23 -8.23
CA PRO A 287 4.34 -1.57 -8.62
C PRO A 287 3.28 -2.57 -8.21
N MET A 288 2.52 -3.07 -9.18
CA MET A 288 1.31 -3.83 -8.92
C MET A 288 1.49 -5.34 -9.05
N GLY A 289 0.68 -6.08 -8.31
CA GLY A 289 0.36 -7.48 -8.53
C GLY A 289 1.54 -8.45 -8.43
N GLY A 290 2.54 -8.17 -7.60
CA GLY A 290 3.70 -9.05 -7.45
C GLY A 290 4.58 -9.16 -8.72
N ALA A 291 4.58 -8.12 -9.58
CA ALA A 291 5.35 -8.11 -10.82
C ALA A 291 6.85 -7.84 -10.58
N VAL A 292 7.46 -8.60 -9.71
CA VAL A 292 8.87 -8.51 -9.31
C VAL A 292 9.49 -9.90 -9.18
N SER A 293 10.81 -9.95 -9.32
CA SER A 293 11.64 -11.11 -8.97
C SER A 293 12.81 -10.68 -8.08
N GLY A 294 13.46 -11.66 -7.43
CA GLY A 294 14.55 -11.40 -6.49
C GLY A 294 14.06 -10.69 -5.23
N ILE A 295 12.99 -11.19 -4.61
CA ILE A 295 12.36 -10.56 -3.43
C ILE A 295 12.80 -11.18 -2.10
N ALA A 296 13.61 -12.20 -2.12
CA ALA A 296 14.14 -12.84 -0.92
C ALA A 296 15.49 -13.52 -1.19
N GLY A 297 16.24 -13.72 -0.15
CA GLY A 297 17.41 -14.56 -0.09
C GLY A 297 17.45 -15.23 1.28
N ARG A 298 18.57 -15.89 1.60
CA ARG A 298 18.65 -16.76 2.76
C ARG A 298 18.16 -16.11 4.07
N ASN A 299 18.53 -14.86 4.33
CA ASN A 299 18.19 -14.18 5.57
C ASN A 299 17.59 -12.78 5.37
N TRP A 300 17.04 -12.52 4.18
CA TRP A 300 16.41 -11.23 3.88
C TRP A 300 15.14 -11.39 3.04
N ALA A 301 14.25 -10.43 3.15
CA ALA A 301 12.99 -10.38 2.41
C ALA A 301 12.59 -8.95 2.07
N LEU A 302 12.01 -8.74 0.88
CA LEU A 302 11.35 -7.50 0.49
C LEU A 302 9.85 -7.57 0.82
N ILE A 303 9.26 -6.46 1.29
CA ILE A 303 7.85 -6.36 1.64
C ILE A 303 7.21 -5.07 1.09
N GLY A 304 5.88 -5.00 1.11
CA GLY A 304 5.12 -3.85 0.62
C GLY A 304 5.39 -3.50 -0.84
N ASP A 305 5.51 -2.22 -1.16
CA ASP A 305 5.79 -1.75 -2.53
C ASP A 305 7.14 -2.28 -3.07
N ALA A 306 8.12 -2.54 -2.21
CA ALA A 306 9.38 -3.14 -2.63
C ALA A 306 9.17 -4.55 -3.20
N ALA A 307 8.19 -5.29 -2.72
CA ALA A 307 7.75 -6.58 -3.26
C ALA A 307 6.58 -6.46 -4.26
N ALA A 308 6.25 -5.25 -4.75
CA ALA A 308 5.11 -4.99 -5.63
C ALA A 308 3.76 -5.50 -5.07
N CYS A 309 3.59 -5.44 -3.76
CA CYS A 309 2.35 -5.79 -3.09
C CYS A 309 1.35 -4.62 -3.15
N VAL A 310 0.90 -4.30 -4.36
CA VAL A 310 -0.14 -3.29 -4.64
C VAL A 310 -1.21 -3.93 -5.51
N ASN A 311 -2.47 -3.67 -5.18
CA ASN A 311 -3.61 -4.21 -5.91
C ASN A 311 -3.63 -3.65 -7.35
N PRO A 312 -3.68 -4.52 -8.39
CA PRO A 312 -3.69 -4.09 -9.78
C PRO A 312 -4.93 -3.32 -10.24
N LEU A 313 -6.04 -3.39 -9.50
CA LEU A 313 -7.32 -2.81 -9.91
C LEU A 313 -7.62 -1.46 -9.29
N ASN A 314 -7.25 -1.25 -8.02
CA ASN A 314 -7.55 -0.02 -7.29
C ASN A 314 -6.31 0.75 -6.82
N GLY A 315 -5.10 0.16 -6.94
CA GLY A 315 -3.86 0.81 -6.53
C GLY A 315 -3.61 0.82 -5.02
N GLU A 316 -4.40 0.09 -4.22
CA GLU A 316 -4.19 -0.01 -2.78
C GLU A 316 -2.96 -0.85 -2.45
N GLY A 317 -2.17 -0.40 -1.45
CA GLY A 317 -0.96 -1.07 -1.01
C GLY A 317 -0.72 -1.00 0.50
N ILE A 318 -1.48 -0.16 1.23
CA ILE A 318 -1.32 -0.01 2.68
C ILE A 318 -1.70 -1.30 3.39
N ASP A 319 -2.82 -1.89 3.05
CA ASP A 319 -3.33 -3.15 3.58
C ASP A 319 -2.34 -4.31 3.38
N TYR A 320 -1.83 -4.46 2.16
CA TYR A 320 -0.81 -5.47 1.84
C TYR A 320 0.53 -5.20 2.53
N GLY A 321 0.88 -3.92 2.70
CA GLY A 321 2.05 -3.53 3.46
C GLY A 321 1.95 -3.94 4.91
N LEU A 322 0.83 -3.62 5.57
CA LEU A 322 0.55 -3.98 6.96
C LEU A 322 0.52 -5.50 7.16
N GLU A 323 -0.23 -6.20 6.31
CA GLU A 323 -0.29 -7.67 6.35
C GLU A 323 1.06 -8.31 6.03
N GLY A 324 1.78 -7.81 5.02
CA GLY A 324 3.11 -8.29 4.65
C GLY A 324 4.12 -8.14 5.80
N GLY A 325 4.04 -7.04 6.55
CA GLY A 325 4.83 -6.84 7.77
C GLY A 325 4.54 -7.89 8.84
N ARG A 326 3.26 -8.19 9.07
CA ARG A 326 2.83 -9.25 10.00
C ARG A 326 3.23 -10.66 9.52
N LEU A 327 3.18 -10.91 8.21
CA LEU A 327 3.54 -12.20 7.64
C LEU A 327 5.05 -12.45 7.68
N VAL A 328 5.88 -11.44 7.38
CA VAL A 328 7.32 -11.60 7.38
C VAL A 328 7.85 -11.85 8.79
N ALA A 329 7.28 -11.22 9.81
CA ALA A 329 7.65 -11.46 11.21
C ALA A 329 7.56 -12.94 11.59
N ARG A 330 6.50 -13.65 11.15
CA ARG A 330 6.27 -15.07 11.44
C ARG A 330 7.32 -16.03 10.87
N VAL A 331 8.10 -15.59 9.89
CA VAL A 331 9.09 -16.43 9.20
C VAL A 331 10.53 -16.00 9.47
N LEU A 332 10.76 -14.99 10.32
CA LEU A 332 12.10 -14.48 10.62
C LEU A 332 13.01 -15.53 11.28
N ASP A 333 12.46 -16.52 11.99
CA ASP A 333 13.24 -17.58 12.61
C ASP A 333 13.62 -18.71 11.66
N SER A 334 13.05 -18.74 10.45
CA SER A 334 13.37 -19.76 9.46
C SER A 334 14.81 -19.60 8.94
N ASP A 335 15.51 -20.70 8.72
CA ASP A 335 16.91 -20.69 8.29
C ASP A 335 17.12 -20.11 6.91
N ASP A 336 16.13 -20.27 6.01
CA ASP A 336 16.20 -19.84 4.62
C ASP A 336 14.86 -19.26 4.13
N LEU A 337 14.88 -17.98 3.77
CA LEU A 337 13.72 -17.26 3.24
C LEU A 337 13.64 -17.27 1.70
N THR A 338 14.65 -17.78 1.00
CA THR A 338 14.79 -17.71 -0.45
C THR A 338 13.55 -18.21 -1.20
N HIS A 339 13.02 -19.34 -0.76
CA HIS A 339 11.80 -19.93 -1.33
C HIS A 339 10.58 -19.76 -0.44
N LEU A 340 10.79 -19.73 0.86
CA LEU A 340 9.69 -19.63 1.85
C LEU A 340 8.89 -18.35 1.66
N TRP A 341 9.54 -17.19 1.61
CA TRP A 341 8.86 -15.90 1.51
C TRP A 341 8.09 -15.72 0.19
N PRO A 342 8.68 -15.93 -0.99
CA PRO A 342 7.94 -15.88 -2.24
C PRO A 342 6.77 -16.87 -2.31
N THR A 343 6.91 -18.06 -1.75
CA THR A 343 5.85 -19.07 -1.70
C THR A 343 4.68 -18.60 -0.83
N LEU A 344 4.97 -18.09 0.36
CA LEU A 344 3.95 -17.54 1.26
C LEU A 344 3.16 -16.39 0.60
N LEU A 345 3.84 -15.48 -0.10
CA LEU A 345 3.16 -14.40 -0.83
C LEU A 345 2.31 -14.93 -1.99
N ARG A 346 2.80 -15.94 -2.73
CA ARG A 346 2.02 -16.58 -3.81
C ARG A 346 0.78 -17.29 -3.30
N GLU A 347 0.89 -18.00 -2.20
CA GLU A 347 -0.26 -18.66 -1.56
C GLU A 347 -1.28 -17.63 -1.09
N ARG A 348 -0.82 -16.54 -0.49
CA ARG A 348 -1.68 -15.52 0.08
C ARG A 348 -2.35 -14.63 -0.96
N TYR A 349 -1.59 -14.15 -1.96
CA TYR A 349 -2.05 -13.13 -2.90
C TYR A 349 -2.15 -13.61 -4.35
N GLY A 350 -1.49 -14.72 -4.68
CA GLY A 350 -1.26 -15.11 -6.07
C GLY A 350 -2.51 -15.24 -6.90
N ARG A 351 -3.57 -15.88 -6.38
CA ARG A 351 -4.85 -16.05 -7.09
C ARG A 351 -5.48 -14.70 -7.44
N ALA A 352 -5.60 -13.83 -6.44
CA ALA A 352 -6.21 -12.51 -6.61
C ALA A 352 -5.38 -11.63 -7.53
N PHE A 353 -4.06 -11.57 -7.33
CA PHE A 353 -3.16 -10.73 -8.12
C PHE A 353 -3.03 -11.19 -9.56
N SER A 354 -3.00 -12.50 -9.83
CA SER A 354 -2.94 -13.02 -11.19
C SER A 354 -4.19 -12.64 -12.00
N ALA A 355 -5.39 -12.88 -11.45
CA ALA A 355 -6.64 -12.47 -12.10
C ALA A 355 -6.74 -10.95 -12.24
N ALA A 356 -6.38 -10.20 -11.20
CA ALA A 356 -6.42 -8.75 -11.19
C ALA A 356 -5.46 -8.13 -12.22
N ARG A 357 -4.24 -8.67 -12.41
CA ARG A 357 -3.30 -8.21 -13.46
C ARG A 357 -3.88 -8.35 -14.86
N ARG A 358 -4.59 -9.47 -15.15
CA ARG A 358 -5.23 -9.68 -16.46
C ARG A 358 -6.35 -8.70 -16.68
N LEU A 359 -7.21 -8.53 -15.68
CA LEU A 359 -8.31 -7.55 -15.75
C LEU A 359 -7.78 -6.13 -15.89
N ALA A 360 -6.73 -5.75 -15.13
CA ALA A 360 -6.06 -4.47 -15.27
C ALA A 360 -5.48 -4.28 -16.68
N GLY A 361 -4.91 -5.33 -17.28
CA GLY A 361 -4.44 -5.32 -18.67
C GLY A 361 -5.57 -5.05 -19.67
N LEU A 362 -6.75 -5.64 -19.46
CA LEU A 362 -7.95 -5.37 -20.29
C LEU A 362 -8.42 -3.93 -20.13
N LEU A 363 -8.41 -3.38 -18.92
CA LEU A 363 -8.79 -1.98 -18.69
C LEU A 363 -7.91 -0.98 -19.44
N THR A 364 -6.67 -1.35 -19.79
CA THR A 364 -5.80 -0.48 -20.63
C THR A 364 -6.18 -0.48 -22.11
N ILE A 365 -7.11 -1.33 -22.55
CA ILE A 365 -7.65 -1.32 -23.93
C ILE A 365 -8.67 -0.19 -24.04
N THR A 366 -8.44 0.78 -24.92
CA THR A 366 -9.23 2.02 -25.01
C THR A 366 -10.73 1.81 -25.23
N GLN A 367 -11.13 0.72 -25.90
CA GLN A 367 -12.53 0.39 -26.17
C GLN A 367 -13.20 -0.38 -25.03
N PHE A 368 -12.44 -0.95 -24.10
CA PHE A 368 -12.99 -1.86 -23.09
C PHE A 368 -13.91 -1.13 -22.09
N LEU A 369 -13.42 -0.05 -21.49
CA LEU A 369 -14.16 0.70 -20.49
C LEU A 369 -15.40 1.43 -21.08
N PRO A 370 -15.34 2.08 -22.27
CA PRO A 370 -16.52 2.62 -22.92
C PRO A 370 -17.61 1.59 -23.24
N ALA A 371 -17.22 0.37 -23.59
CA ALA A 371 -18.17 -0.70 -23.92
C ALA A 371 -18.81 -1.34 -22.67
N THR A 372 -18.05 -1.52 -21.61
CA THR A 372 -18.49 -2.27 -20.41
C THR A 372 -19.01 -1.36 -19.29
N GLY A 373 -18.47 -0.17 -19.15
CA GLY A 373 -18.78 0.77 -18.07
C GLY A 373 -20.26 1.15 -17.99
N PRO A 374 -20.91 1.57 -19.09
CA PRO A 374 -22.34 1.93 -19.07
C PRO A 374 -23.24 0.77 -18.62
N ILE A 375 -22.89 -0.47 -19.01
CA ILE A 375 -23.65 -1.67 -18.63
C ILE A 375 -23.44 -1.98 -17.15
N ALA A 376 -22.20 -1.96 -16.71
CA ALA A 376 -21.84 -2.25 -15.33
C ALA A 376 -22.48 -1.25 -14.35
N MET A 377 -22.42 0.03 -14.64
CA MET A 377 -22.96 1.10 -13.80
C MET A 377 -24.49 1.12 -13.67
N ARG A 378 -25.22 0.43 -14.57
CA ARG A 378 -26.69 0.26 -14.45
C ARG A 378 -27.08 -0.85 -13.48
N SER A 379 -26.15 -1.71 -13.08
CA SER A 379 -26.43 -2.85 -12.19
C SER A 379 -25.74 -2.69 -10.84
N ARG A 380 -26.52 -2.33 -9.80
CA ARG A 380 -26.03 -2.24 -8.42
C ARG A 380 -25.36 -3.56 -7.97
N ALA A 381 -26.00 -4.70 -8.29
CA ALA A 381 -25.47 -6.01 -7.90
C ALA A 381 -24.12 -6.32 -8.56
N LEU A 382 -23.97 -6.00 -9.85
CA LEU A 382 -22.72 -6.19 -10.57
C LEU A 382 -21.61 -5.29 -10.00
N MET A 383 -21.94 -4.01 -9.73
CA MET A 383 -20.97 -3.07 -9.15
C MET A 383 -20.60 -3.41 -7.71
N THR A 384 -21.53 -3.90 -6.89
CA THR A 384 -21.21 -4.42 -5.55
C THR A 384 -20.20 -5.59 -5.64
N GLY A 385 -20.41 -6.52 -6.56
CA GLY A 385 -19.46 -7.60 -6.83
C GLY A 385 -18.10 -7.09 -7.33
N ALA A 386 -18.12 -6.10 -8.22
CA ALA A 386 -16.90 -5.46 -8.73
C ALA A 386 -16.11 -4.77 -7.60
N VAL A 387 -16.77 -4.00 -6.73
CA VAL A 387 -16.14 -3.33 -5.57
C VAL A 387 -15.50 -4.37 -4.65
N ARG A 388 -16.19 -5.48 -4.39
CA ARG A 388 -15.69 -6.56 -3.55
C ARG A 388 -14.42 -7.21 -4.11
N VAL A 389 -14.39 -7.45 -5.43
CA VAL A 389 -13.23 -7.98 -6.14
C VAL A 389 -12.10 -6.95 -6.22
N MET A 390 -12.42 -5.73 -6.63
CA MET A 390 -11.44 -4.65 -6.79
C MET A 390 -10.80 -4.26 -5.46
N GLY A 391 -11.58 -4.20 -4.38
CA GLY A 391 -11.09 -3.93 -3.02
C GLY A 391 -10.37 -5.11 -2.36
N ASN A 392 -10.25 -6.26 -3.06
CA ASN A 392 -9.70 -7.50 -2.50
C ASN A 392 -10.36 -7.89 -1.15
N LEU A 393 -11.68 -7.73 -1.10
CA LEU A 393 -12.49 -8.04 0.08
C LEU A 393 -13.01 -9.50 0.07
N VAL A 394 -12.54 -10.31 -0.88
CA VAL A 394 -12.83 -11.75 -0.95
C VAL A 394 -11.74 -12.53 -0.21
N THR A 395 -12.17 -13.37 0.72
CA THR A 395 -11.30 -14.28 1.48
C THR A 395 -11.63 -15.76 1.20
N ASP A 396 -10.82 -16.65 1.72
CA ASP A 396 -11.10 -18.11 1.62
C ASP A 396 -12.31 -18.53 2.48
N ALA A 397 -12.70 -17.74 3.48
CA ALA A 397 -13.88 -18.00 4.30
C ALA A 397 -15.21 -17.65 3.60
N ASP A 398 -15.17 -16.82 2.56
CA ASP A 398 -16.37 -16.42 1.82
C ASP A 398 -16.86 -17.57 0.90
N ALA A 399 -18.15 -17.97 1.03
CA ALA A 399 -18.72 -19.14 0.34
C ALA A 399 -19.66 -18.79 -0.82
N ASP A 400 -19.92 -17.51 -1.08
CA ASP A 400 -20.84 -17.06 -2.12
C ASP A 400 -20.31 -17.24 -3.56
N LEU A 401 -21.19 -17.04 -4.55
CA LEU A 401 -20.87 -17.26 -5.96
C LEU A 401 -19.75 -16.33 -6.47
N VAL A 402 -19.71 -15.06 -6.04
CA VAL A 402 -18.68 -14.10 -6.45
C VAL A 402 -17.31 -14.56 -5.95
N ALA A 403 -17.24 -14.97 -4.69
CA ALA A 403 -16.01 -15.46 -4.08
C ALA A 403 -15.51 -16.75 -4.74
N ARG A 404 -16.43 -17.70 -5.03
CA ARG A 404 -16.08 -18.95 -5.73
C ARG A 404 -15.58 -18.69 -7.14
N ALA A 405 -16.30 -17.86 -7.91
CA ALA A 405 -15.92 -17.50 -9.27
C ALA A 405 -14.55 -16.78 -9.29
N TRP A 406 -14.33 -15.83 -8.38
CA TRP A 406 -13.06 -15.11 -8.28
C TRP A 406 -11.89 -16.03 -7.94
N ARG A 407 -12.04 -16.91 -6.94
CA ARG A 407 -10.98 -17.86 -6.57
C ARG A 407 -10.70 -18.88 -7.69
N THR A 408 -11.74 -19.36 -8.37
CA THR A 408 -11.57 -20.30 -9.49
C THR A 408 -10.89 -19.62 -10.67
N GLY A 409 -11.36 -18.42 -11.04
CA GLY A 409 -10.72 -17.60 -12.08
C GLY A 409 -9.25 -17.29 -11.75
N GLY A 410 -8.95 -17.02 -10.47
CA GLY A 410 -7.59 -16.82 -10.01
C GLY A 410 -6.69 -18.04 -10.16
N ARG A 411 -7.19 -19.24 -9.82
CA ARG A 411 -6.44 -20.50 -10.04
C ARG A 411 -6.14 -20.71 -11.51
N VAL A 412 -7.15 -20.60 -12.38
CA VAL A 412 -6.98 -20.73 -13.83
C VAL A 412 -6.00 -19.67 -14.34
N SER A 413 -6.14 -18.42 -13.89
CA SER A 413 -5.26 -17.33 -14.30
C SER A 413 -3.79 -17.63 -13.99
N MET A 414 -3.47 -18.16 -12.82
CA MET A 414 -2.09 -18.48 -12.43
C MET A 414 -1.42 -19.48 -13.38
N HIS A 415 -2.15 -20.42 -13.97
CA HIS A 415 -1.59 -21.38 -14.96
C HIS A 415 -1.15 -20.70 -16.27
N TRP A 416 -1.70 -19.52 -16.55
CA TRP A 416 -1.39 -18.74 -17.75
C TRP A 416 -0.37 -17.63 -17.50
N ASP A 417 0.15 -17.50 -16.28
CA ASP A 417 1.18 -16.52 -15.97
C ASP A 417 2.51 -16.94 -16.60
N ARG A 418 2.99 -16.15 -17.56
CA ARG A 418 4.29 -16.40 -18.23
C ARG A 418 5.47 -16.36 -17.26
N ARG A 419 5.32 -15.63 -16.18
CA ARG A 419 6.29 -15.49 -15.11
C ARG A 419 5.56 -15.58 -13.77
N PRO A 420 6.03 -16.41 -12.83
CA PRO A 420 5.44 -16.48 -11.50
C PRO A 420 5.41 -15.10 -10.85
N LEU A 421 4.37 -14.86 -10.05
CA LEU A 421 4.34 -13.70 -9.17
C LEU A 421 5.39 -13.89 -8.09
N PHE A 422 6.01 -12.80 -7.65
CA PHE A 422 6.98 -12.85 -6.56
C PHE A 422 8.12 -13.85 -6.84
N ALA A 423 8.66 -13.87 -8.05
CA ALA A 423 9.69 -14.82 -8.46
C ALA A 423 11.07 -14.51 -7.87
#